data_2fce458f76015e761f967b6424897cb0
#
_entry.id   2fce458f76015e761f967b6424897cb0
#
_cell.length_a   1.000
_cell.length_b   1.000
_cell.length_c   1.000
_cell.angle_alpha   90.00
_cell.angle_beta   90.00
_cell.angle_gamma   90.00
#
_symmetry.space_group_name_H-M   'P 1'
#
loop_
_entity.id
_entity.type
_entity.pdbx_description
1 polymer ?
#
loop_
_entity_poly.entity_id
_entity_poly.type
_entity_poly.pdbx_seq_one_letter_code
_entity_poly.pdbx_strand_id
1 'polypeptide(L)' 'MEIDGYEIDDLFDIEDMESIELKIDFERLLKRLSPRDRRIAVLYAFGHTQEEIGAKVGLTQRRIGQILQEISKRGE' A
#
# COMPACT_ATOMS: atom_id res chain seq x y z
N MET A 1 -13.51 2.72 0.88
CA MET A 1 -12.59 3.24 1.92
C MET A 1 -11.57 4.15 1.28
N GLU A 2 -11.48 5.36 1.75
CA GLU A 2 -10.50 6.33 1.25
C GLU A 2 -9.24 6.29 2.11
N ILE A 3 -8.07 6.26 1.45
CA ILE A 3 -6.79 6.27 2.13
C ILE A 3 -5.88 7.27 1.42
N ASP A 4 -5.43 8.28 2.17
CA ASP A 4 -4.48 9.29 1.69
C ASP A 4 -4.95 10.00 0.40
N GLY A 5 -6.26 10.23 0.28
CA GLY A 5 -6.86 10.87 -0.88
C GLY A 5 -7.20 9.93 -2.02
N TYR A 6 -6.93 8.64 -1.87
CA TYR A 6 -7.24 7.62 -2.88
C TYR A 6 -8.34 6.69 -2.38
N GLU A 7 -9.28 6.38 -3.25
CA GLU A 7 -10.25 5.34 -2.97
C GLU A 7 -9.61 3.97 -3.20
N ILE A 8 -9.92 3.00 -2.34
CA ILE A 8 -9.43 1.63 -2.53
C ILE A 8 -9.91 1.05 -3.85
N ASP A 9 -11.12 1.39 -4.28
CA ASP A 9 -11.67 0.93 -5.56
C ASP A 9 -10.88 1.47 -6.76
N ASP A 10 -10.23 2.62 -6.62
CA ASP A 10 -9.37 3.19 -7.66
C ASP A 10 -8.01 2.49 -7.71
N LEU A 11 -7.55 1.93 -6.58
CA LEU A 11 -6.31 1.16 -6.52
C LEU A 11 -6.40 -0.12 -7.33
N PHE A 12 -7.58 -0.73 -7.32
CA PHE A 12 -7.82 -1.99 -7.96
C PHE A 12 -8.87 -1.82 -9.03
N ASP A 13 -8.50 -2.13 -10.25
CA ASP A 13 -9.49 -2.32 -11.30
C ASP A 13 -10.28 -3.57 -10.95
N ILE A 14 -11.56 -3.41 -10.72
CA ILE A 14 -12.44 -4.52 -10.35
C ILE A 14 -12.40 -5.63 -11.40
N GLU A 15 -12.18 -5.25 -12.66
CA GLU A 15 -12.07 -6.22 -13.77
C GLU A 15 -10.79 -7.07 -13.66
N ASP A 16 -9.73 -6.51 -13.06
CA ASP A 16 -8.47 -7.20 -12.87
C ASP A 16 -8.43 -8.02 -11.59
N MET A 17 -9.39 -7.81 -10.69
CA MET A 17 -9.49 -8.57 -9.45
C MET A 17 -10.41 -9.75 -9.64
N GLU A 18 -9.83 -10.93 -9.65
CA GLU A 18 -10.59 -12.17 -9.74
C GLU A 18 -11.35 -12.49 -8.45
N SER A 19 -11.03 -11.80 -7.35
CA SER A 19 -11.57 -12.12 -6.05
C SER A 19 -11.83 -10.88 -5.21
N ILE A 20 -13.06 -10.75 -4.74
CA ILE A 20 -13.45 -9.74 -3.75
C ILE A 20 -12.69 -9.96 -2.43
N GLU A 21 -12.31 -11.20 -2.14
CA GLU A 21 -11.56 -11.55 -0.94
C GLU A 21 -10.19 -10.87 -0.89
N LEU A 22 -9.49 -10.76 -2.03
CA LEU A 22 -8.20 -10.09 -2.11
C LEU A 22 -8.33 -8.60 -1.74
N LYS A 23 -9.39 -7.95 -2.21
CA LYS A 23 -9.64 -6.55 -1.88
C LYS A 23 -9.91 -6.37 -0.39
N ILE A 24 -10.72 -7.23 0.20
CA ILE A 24 -11.04 -7.20 1.63
C ILE A 24 -9.78 -7.43 2.45
N ASP A 25 -8.94 -8.39 2.07
CA ASP A 25 -7.71 -8.69 2.78
C ASP A 25 -6.74 -7.50 2.73
N PHE A 26 -6.64 -6.83 1.58
CA PHE A 26 -5.81 -5.64 1.44
C PHE A 26 -6.31 -4.51 2.35
N GLU A 27 -7.62 -4.27 2.38
CA GLU A 27 -8.20 -3.26 3.25
C GLU A 27 -7.95 -3.57 4.72
N ARG A 28 -8.07 -4.83 5.13
CA ARG A 28 -7.77 -5.26 6.50
C ARG A 28 -6.30 -5.02 6.84
N LEU A 29 -5.41 -5.35 5.92
CA LEU A 29 -3.99 -5.10 6.10
C LEU A 29 -3.73 -3.61 6.30
N LEU A 30 -4.30 -2.76 5.45
CA LEU A 30 -4.12 -1.31 5.54
C LEU A 30 -4.59 -0.75 6.89
N LYS A 31 -5.67 -1.29 7.44
CA LYS A 31 -6.19 -0.86 8.73
C LYS A 31 -5.25 -1.20 9.89
N ARG A 32 -4.42 -2.22 9.74
CA ARG A 32 -3.43 -2.63 10.75
C ARG A 32 -2.16 -1.81 10.71
N LEU A 33 -1.92 -1.12 9.62
CA LEU A 33 -0.68 -0.36 9.44
C LEU A 33 -0.78 1.01 10.09
N SER A 34 0.38 1.55 10.50
CA SER A 34 0.47 2.95 10.91
C SER A 34 0.10 3.85 9.74
N PRO A 35 -0.29 5.11 9.98
CA PRO A 35 -0.60 6.03 8.89
C PRO A 35 0.54 6.14 7.86
N ARG A 36 1.79 6.17 8.32
CA ARG A 36 2.96 6.22 7.43
C ARG A 36 3.06 4.96 6.55
N ASP A 37 2.98 3.79 7.19
CA ASP A 37 3.11 2.52 6.47
C ASP A 37 1.96 2.31 5.51
N ARG A 38 0.76 2.73 5.91
CA ARG A 38 -0.42 2.68 5.05
C ARG A 38 -0.22 3.52 3.80
N ARG A 39 0.29 4.74 3.95
CA ARG A 39 0.58 5.62 2.82
C ARG A 39 1.59 5.00 1.88
N ILE A 40 2.65 4.41 2.42
CA ILE A 40 3.68 3.73 1.63
C ILE A 40 3.07 2.58 0.83
N ALA A 41 2.24 1.75 1.47
CA ALA A 41 1.59 0.63 0.80
C ALA A 41 0.67 1.10 -0.33
N VAL A 42 -0.10 2.15 -0.11
CA VAL A 42 -1.01 2.72 -1.11
C VAL A 42 -0.22 3.25 -2.31
N LEU A 43 0.83 4.02 -2.06
CA LEU A 43 1.67 4.57 -3.13
C LEU A 43 2.32 3.45 -3.95
N TYR A 44 2.79 2.41 -3.28
CA TYR A 44 3.38 1.26 -3.95
C TYR A 44 2.35 0.57 -4.85
N ALA A 45 1.13 0.38 -4.36
CA ALA A 45 0.05 -0.25 -5.11
C ALA A 45 -0.34 0.56 -6.36
N PHE A 46 -0.18 1.89 -6.31
CA PHE A 46 -0.42 2.76 -7.46
C PHE A 46 0.72 2.77 -8.47
N GLY A 47 1.79 2.02 -8.22
CA GLY A 47 2.89 1.90 -9.16
C GLY A 47 4.05 2.85 -8.93
N HIS A 48 4.07 3.55 -7.80
CA HIS A 48 5.22 4.40 -7.46
C HIS A 48 6.44 3.55 -7.13
N THR A 49 7.61 4.01 -7.54
CA THR A 49 8.85 3.33 -7.18
C THR A 49 9.20 3.60 -5.72
N GLN A 50 10.09 2.77 -5.15
CA GLN A 50 10.56 2.98 -3.79
C GLN A 50 11.24 4.34 -3.63
N GLU A 51 11.98 4.77 -4.63
CA GLU A 51 12.62 6.08 -4.62
C GLU A 51 11.59 7.21 -4.59
N GLU A 52 10.55 7.12 -5.41
CA GLU A 52 9.47 8.10 -5.44
C GLU A 52 8.71 8.15 -4.12
N ILE A 53 8.42 6.99 -3.55
CA ILE A 53 7.74 6.89 -2.27
C ILE A 53 8.61 7.54 -1.18
N GLY A 54 9.90 7.24 -1.17
CA GLY A 54 10.82 7.82 -0.21
C GLY A 54 10.85 9.34 -0.27
N ALA A 55 10.86 9.89 -1.48
CA ALA A 55 10.82 11.35 -1.67
C ALA A 55 9.55 11.96 -1.12
N LYS A 56 8.41 11.27 -1.28
CA LYS A 56 7.11 11.78 -0.83
C LYS A 56 6.94 11.71 0.70
N VAL A 57 7.48 10.69 1.33
CA VAL A 57 7.32 10.50 2.78
C VAL A 57 8.54 10.91 3.60
N GLY A 58 9.61 11.35 2.94
CA GLY A 58 10.81 11.81 3.62
C GLY A 58 11.72 10.71 4.13
N LEU A 59 11.73 9.56 3.46
CA LEU A 59 12.58 8.43 3.82
C LEU A 59 13.48 8.03 2.64
N THR A 60 14.53 7.25 2.94
CA THR A 60 15.41 6.75 1.90
C THR A 60 14.75 5.58 1.15
N GLN A 61 15.20 5.33 -0.07
CA GLN A 61 14.75 4.19 -0.85
C GLN A 61 14.97 2.88 -0.09
N ARG A 62 16.11 2.74 0.56
CA ARG A 62 16.44 1.55 1.35
C ARG A 62 15.44 1.33 2.48
N ARG A 63 15.08 2.41 3.19
CA ARG A 63 14.10 2.32 4.29
C ARG A 63 12.73 1.92 3.77
N ILE A 64 12.33 2.46 2.63
CA ILE A 64 11.06 2.08 1.98
C ILE A 64 11.06 0.59 1.66
N GLY A 65 12.16 0.06 1.11
CA GLY A 65 12.26 -1.38 0.83
C GLY A 65 12.10 -2.23 2.06
N GLN A 66 12.72 -1.82 3.18
CA GLN A 66 12.58 -2.53 4.47
C GLN A 66 11.14 -2.51 4.97
N ILE A 67 10.48 -1.35 4.88
CA ILE A 67 9.10 -1.20 5.32
C ILE A 67 8.16 -2.07 4.49
N LEU A 68 8.35 -2.10 3.17
CA LEU A 68 7.53 -2.93 2.28
C LEU A 68 7.70 -4.42 2.58
N GLN A 69 8.92 -4.85 2.92
CA GLN A 69 9.16 -6.23 3.33
C GLN A 69 8.43 -6.57 4.63
N GLU A 70 8.47 -5.66 5.60
CA GLU A 70 7.75 -5.84 6.87
C GLU A 70 6.24 -5.92 6.65
N ILE A 71 5.70 -5.07 5.78
CA ILE A 71 4.28 -5.08 5.43
C ILE A 71 3.90 -6.41 4.77
N SER A 72 4.72 -6.89 3.86
CA SER A 72 4.51 -8.17 3.18
C SER A 72 4.43 -9.33 4.17
N LYS A 73 5.31 -9.33 5.17
CA LYS A 73 5.29 -10.37 6.21
C LYS A 73 4.02 -10.34 7.05
N ARG A 74 3.49 -9.14 7.32
CA ARG A 74 2.25 -9.00 8.09
C ARG A 74 1.02 -9.45 7.30
N GLY A 75 1.11 -9.47 5.98
CA GLY A 75 0.02 -9.90 5.12
C GLY A 75 -0.11 -11.41 4.96
N GLU A 76 0.83 -12.16 5.50
CA GLU A 76 0.82 -13.63 5.42
C GLU A 76 -0.07 -14.29 6.48
#